data_cf78a0b2bec4e6ffdc9fac3b7861936d
#
_entry.id   cf78a0b2bec4e6ffdc9fac3b7861936d
#
_cell.length_a   1.000
_cell.length_b   1.000
_cell.length_c   1.000
_cell.angle_alpha   90.00
_cell.angle_beta   90.00
_cell.angle_gamma   90.00
#
_symmetry.space_group_name_H-M   'P 1'
#
loop_
_entity.id
_entity.type
_entity.pdbx_description
1 polymer ?
#
loop_
_entity_poly.entity_id
_entity_poly.type
_entity_poly.pdbx_seq_one_letter_code
_entity_poly.pdbx_strand_id
1 'polypeptide(L)'
;MFLDMLDLKNTKRLNQYVSGQVETIKEIHSLITSDLKRHYTIEELSKQYLMNTTTLKSVFKAVYGMPIASYMKEYRMKSASNMLLHEDKSISEIAAAMGYKSQSKFISAFRDTFQILPTAYQKLYRNQ
;
A
#
# COMPACT_ATOMS: atom_id res chain seq x y z
N MET A 1 13.98 20.88 20.43
CA MET A 1 14.67 19.84 19.64
C MET A 1 14.03 19.72 18.24
N PHE A 2 14.85 19.41 17.26
CA PHE A 2 14.38 19.31 15.88
C PHE A 2 13.25 18.32 15.69
N LEU A 3 13.35 17.15 16.33
CA LEU A 3 12.32 16.10 16.26
C LEU A 3 11.00 16.58 16.86
N ASP A 4 11.07 17.33 17.94
CA ASP A 4 9.87 17.86 18.59
C ASP A 4 9.13 18.85 17.69
N MET A 5 9.86 19.65 16.93
CA MET A 5 9.26 20.56 15.96
C MET A 5 8.57 19.84 14.82
N LEU A 6 9.16 18.75 14.32
CA LEU A 6 8.56 17.94 13.28
C LEU A 6 7.30 17.26 13.80
N ASP A 7 7.34 16.73 15.01
CA ASP A 7 6.17 16.07 15.63
C ASP A 7 5.05 17.08 15.86
N LEU A 8 5.38 18.29 16.29
CA LEU A 8 4.40 19.35 16.45
C LEU A 8 3.77 19.76 15.13
N LYS A 9 4.56 19.86 14.05
CA LYS A 9 4.06 20.18 12.72
C LYS A 9 3.11 19.09 12.22
N ASN A 10 3.47 17.84 12.40
CA ASN A 10 2.63 16.71 12.00
C ASN A 10 1.34 16.67 12.83
N THR A 11 1.42 16.89 14.12
CA THR A 11 0.26 16.94 14.99
C THR A 11 -0.68 18.08 14.61
N LYS A 12 -0.13 19.26 14.34
CA LYS A 12 -0.92 20.40 13.87
C LYS A 12 -1.60 20.11 12.56
N ARG A 13 -0.88 19.48 11.61
CA ARG A 13 -1.42 19.13 10.31
C ARG A 13 -2.58 18.15 10.43
N LEU A 14 -2.42 17.13 11.28
CA LEU A 14 -3.48 16.14 11.53
C LEU A 14 -4.67 16.77 12.23
N ASN A 15 -4.44 17.71 13.14
CA ASN A 15 -5.50 18.41 13.87
C ASN A 15 -6.32 19.35 12.98
N GLN A 16 -5.82 19.68 11.77
CA GLN A 16 -6.59 20.46 10.80
C GLN A 16 -7.73 19.66 10.20
N TYR A 17 -7.65 18.33 10.29
CA TYR A 17 -8.69 17.46 9.77
C TYR A 17 -9.66 17.09 10.87
N VAL A 18 -10.92 16.98 10.49
CA VAL A 18 -11.97 16.52 11.42
C VAL A 18 -11.59 15.09 11.87
N SER A 19 -11.68 14.83 13.18
CA SER A 19 -11.29 13.52 13.72
C SER A 19 -12.07 12.37 13.07
N GLY A 20 -13.32 12.61 12.65
CA GLY A 20 -14.09 11.64 11.90
C GLY A 20 -13.47 11.30 10.55
N GLN A 21 -12.81 12.26 9.90
CA GLN A 21 -12.12 12.00 8.63
C GLN A 21 -10.91 11.09 8.83
N VAL A 22 -10.16 11.29 9.91
CA VAL A 22 -9.01 10.43 10.24
C VAL A 22 -9.48 9.01 10.52
N GLU A 23 -10.54 8.85 11.30
CA GLU A 23 -11.11 7.53 11.57
C GLU A 23 -11.61 6.84 10.31
N THR A 24 -12.25 7.59 9.42
CA THR A 24 -12.69 7.05 8.13
C THR A 24 -11.51 6.56 7.29
N ILE A 25 -10.41 7.32 7.27
CA ILE A 25 -9.20 6.92 6.54
C ILE A 25 -8.60 5.64 7.13
N LYS A 26 -8.63 5.47 8.45
CA LYS A 26 -8.19 4.23 9.10
C LYS A 26 -9.07 3.05 8.71
N GLU A 27 -10.37 3.25 8.59
CA GLU A 27 -11.30 2.21 8.11
C GLU A 27 -10.99 1.85 6.66
N ILE A 28 -10.75 2.85 5.82
CA ILE A 28 -10.34 2.62 4.42
C ILE A 28 -9.05 1.80 4.37
N HIS A 29 -8.06 2.16 5.17
CA HIS A 29 -6.81 1.42 5.25
C HIS A 29 -7.05 -0.05 5.62
N SER A 30 -7.89 -0.31 6.62
CA SER A 30 -8.23 -1.69 7.01
C SER A 30 -8.87 -2.46 5.86
N LEU A 31 -9.78 -1.82 5.13
CA LEU A 31 -10.45 -2.44 3.99
C LEU A 31 -9.46 -2.78 2.88
N ILE A 32 -8.66 -1.81 2.43
CA ILE A 32 -7.79 -2.01 1.27
C ILE A 32 -6.61 -2.94 1.56
N THR A 33 -6.20 -3.06 2.82
CA THR A 33 -5.14 -3.99 3.21
C THR A 33 -5.66 -5.39 3.54
N SER A 34 -6.96 -5.55 3.71
CA SER A 34 -7.57 -6.85 4.02
C SER A 34 -7.69 -7.77 2.79
N ASP A 35 -7.72 -7.20 1.59
CA ASP A 35 -7.83 -7.96 0.35
C ASP A 35 -6.93 -7.32 -0.72
N LEU A 36 -5.71 -7.80 -0.80
CA LEU A 36 -4.70 -7.25 -1.70
C LEU A 36 -4.98 -7.57 -3.17
N LYS A 37 -5.79 -8.58 -3.43
CA LYS A 37 -6.18 -8.94 -4.79
C LYS A 37 -7.06 -7.86 -5.43
N ARG A 38 -7.89 -7.20 -4.62
CA ARG A 38 -8.77 -6.16 -5.12
C ARG A 38 -8.07 -4.81 -5.12
N HIS A 39 -8.01 -4.18 -6.29
CA HIS A 39 -7.47 -2.84 -6.46
C HIS A 39 -8.62 -1.84 -6.44
N TYR A 40 -8.84 -1.22 -5.30
CA TYR A 40 -9.88 -0.19 -5.14
C TYR A 40 -9.45 1.09 -5.84
N THR A 41 -10.37 1.74 -6.54
CA THR A 41 -10.11 3.06 -7.09
C THR A 41 -10.45 4.13 -6.04
N ILE A 42 -9.85 5.30 -6.18
CA ILE A 42 -10.15 6.45 -5.32
C ILE A 42 -11.65 6.79 -5.39
N GLU A 43 -12.22 6.72 -6.59
CA GLU A 43 -13.65 7.01 -6.82
C GLU A 43 -14.56 6.02 -6.10
N GLU A 44 -14.23 4.74 -6.12
CA GLU A 44 -14.98 3.71 -5.37
C GLU A 44 -14.97 4.00 -3.87
N LEU A 45 -13.79 4.29 -3.33
CA LEU A 45 -13.63 4.57 -1.90
C LEU A 45 -14.34 5.86 -1.51
N SER A 46 -14.25 6.88 -2.36
CA SER A 46 -14.92 8.15 -2.16
C SER A 46 -16.43 7.97 -2.03
N LYS A 47 -17.03 7.18 -2.93
CA LYS A 47 -18.46 6.89 -2.91
C LYS A 47 -18.86 6.06 -1.69
N GLN A 48 -18.10 5.01 -1.40
CA GLN A 48 -18.41 4.09 -0.32
C GLN A 48 -18.37 4.77 1.05
N TYR A 49 -17.42 5.67 1.25
CA TYR A 49 -17.21 6.32 2.54
C TYR A 49 -17.71 7.78 2.59
N LEU A 50 -18.39 8.21 1.53
CA LEU A 50 -18.99 9.56 1.46
C LEU A 50 -17.97 10.66 1.77
N MET A 51 -16.79 10.54 1.19
CA MET A 51 -15.69 11.49 1.34
C MET A 51 -15.21 11.92 -0.04
N ASN A 52 -15.04 13.22 -0.27
CA ASN A 52 -14.58 13.64 -1.60
C ASN A 52 -13.14 13.18 -1.84
N THR A 53 -12.80 13.06 -3.12
CA THR A 53 -11.51 12.47 -3.53
C THR A 53 -10.31 13.29 -3.04
N THR A 54 -10.43 14.61 -3.02
CA THR A 54 -9.36 15.50 -2.57
C THR A 54 -9.06 15.27 -1.07
N THR A 55 -10.11 15.24 -0.25
CA THR A 55 -9.99 14.99 1.18
C THR A 55 -9.42 13.59 1.43
N LEU A 56 -9.94 12.59 0.73
CA LEU A 56 -9.46 11.22 0.86
C LEU A 56 -7.96 11.13 0.62
N LYS A 57 -7.48 11.70 -0.49
CA LYS A 57 -6.07 11.68 -0.84
C LYS A 57 -5.20 12.42 0.18
N SER A 58 -5.63 13.62 0.59
CA SER A 58 -4.81 14.43 1.48
C SER A 58 -4.76 13.85 2.90
N VAL A 59 -5.89 13.36 3.42
CA VAL A 59 -5.89 12.76 4.77
C VAL A 59 -5.13 11.45 4.78
N PHE A 60 -5.29 10.61 3.74
CA PHE A 60 -4.53 9.36 3.66
C PHE A 60 -3.02 9.63 3.68
N LYS A 61 -2.56 10.57 2.86
CA LYS A 61 -1.13 10.93 2.83
C LYS A 61 -0.67 11.50 4.16
N ALA A 62 -1.49 12.30 4.83
CA ALA A 62 -1.15 12.86 6.15
C ALA A 62 -1.01 11.77 7.20
N VAL A 63 -1.89 10.77 7.21
CA VAL A 63 -1.88 9.68 8.20
C VAL A 63 -0.78 8.66 7.91
N TYR A 64 -0.65 8.24 6.65
CA TYR A 64 0.24 7.12 6.28
C TYR A 64 1.53 7.54 5.58
N GLY A 65 1.73 8.82 5.32
CA GLY A 65 3.01 9.35 4.86
C GLY A 65 3.25 9.32 3.36
N MET A 66 2.37 8.71 2.59
CA MET A 66 2.52 8.64 1.13
C MET A 66 1.15 8.51 0.45
N PRO A 67 1.07 8.84 -0.84
CA PRO A 67 -0.18 8.65 -1.59
C PRO A 67 -0.67 7.22 -1.53
N ILE A 68 -1.98 7.03 -1.53
CA ILE A 68 -2.62 5.72 -1.39
C ILE A 68 -2.12 4.72 -2.44
N ALA A 69 -1.96 5.15 -3.70
CA ALA A 69 -1.49 4.26 -4.77
C ALA A 69 -0.08 3.75 -4.51
N SER A 70 0.82 4.63 -4.10
CA SER A 70 2.20 4.28 -3.76
C SER A 70 2.27 3.38 -2.54
N TYR A 71 1.48 3.71 -1.52
CA TYR A 71 1.38 2.93 -0.30
C TYR A 71 0.94 1.50 -0.59
N MET A 72 -0.11 1.33 -1.40
CA MET A 72 -0.64 0.01 -1.71
C MET A 72 0.28 -0.79 -2.62
N LYS A 73 0.97 -0.14 -3.55
CA LYS A 73 1.98 -0.83 -4.38
C LYS A 73 3.08 -1.41 -3.48
N GLU A 74 3.60 -0.60 -2.58
CA GLU A 74 4.64 -1.04 -1.65
C GLU A 74 4.14 -2.15 -0.73
N TYR A 75 2.93 -2.02 -0.22
CA TYR A 75 2.30 -3.02 0.64
C TYR A 75 2.16 -4.37 -0.06
N ARG A 76 1.67 -4.34 -1.32
CA ARG A 76 1.54 -5.56 -2.13
C ARG A 76 2.89 -6.21 -2.42
N MET A 77 3.89 -5.40 -2.74
CA MET A 77 5.21 -5.93 -3.07
C MET A 77 5.90 -6.55 -1.85
N LYS A 78 5.72 -5.97 -0.67
CA LYS A 78 6.20 -6.58 0.59
C LYS A 78 5.51 -7.91 0.86
N SER A 79 4.21 -7.98 0.66
CA SER A 79 3.45 -9.23 0.81
C SER A 79 3.93 -10.28 -0.20
N ALA A 80 4.13 -9.87 -1.46
CA ALA A 80 4.64 -10.76 -2.50
C ALA A 80 6.03 -11.29 -2.16
N SER A 81 6.91 -10.44 -1.63
CA SER A 81 8.25 -10.88 -1.23
C SER A 81 8.20 -11.94 -0.14
N ASN A 82 7.29 -11.80 0.82
CA ASN A 82 7.07 -12.82 1.84
C ASN A 82 6.59 -14.14 1.24
N MET A 83 5.67 -14.08 0.28
CA MET A 83 5.18 -15.29 -0.41
C MET A 83 6.30 -16.00 -1.16
N LEU A 84 7.17 -15.24 -1.82
CA LEU A 84 8.33 -15.80 -2.54
C LEU A 84 9.26 -16.58 -1.62
N LEU A 85 9.42 -16.11 -0.39
CA LEU A 85 10.35 -16.69 0.57
C LEU A 85 9.75 -17.84 1.39
N HIS A 86 8.46 -17.77 1.70
CA HIS A 86 7.86 -18.63 2.71
C HIS A 86 6.73 -19.52 2.20
N GLU A 87 6.28 -19.33 0.97
CA GLU A 87 5.18 -20.13 0.41
C GLU A 87 5.62 -20.83 -0.87
N ASP A 88 4.96 -21.94 -1.15
CA ASP A 88 5.28 -22.77 -2.33
C ASP A 88 4.37 -22.36 -3.49
N LYS A 89 4.47 -21.10 -3.91
CA LYS A 89 3.63 -20.54 -4.96
C LYS A 89 4.48 -20.11 -6.15
N SER A 90 3.91 -20.29 -7.34
CA SER A 90 4.55 -19.81 -8.57
C SER A 90 4.44 -18.29 -8.66
N ILE A 91 5.28 -17.70 -9.51
CA ILE A 91 5.21 -16.26 -9.79
C ILE A 91 3.81 -15.88 -10.31
N SER A 92 3.23 -16.74 -11.16
CA SER A 92 1.88 -16.53 -11.68
C SER A 92 0.82 -16.50 -10.57
N GLU A 93 0.91 -17.42 -9.61
CA GLU A 93 0.00 -17.48 -8.48
C GLU A 93 0.14 -16.27 -7.57
N ILE A 94 1.36 -15.82 -7.33
CA ILE A 94 1.62 -14.63 -6.50
C ILE A 94 1.10 -13.37 -7.19
N ALA A 95 1.34 -13.24 -8.50
CA ALA A 95 0.83 -12.12 -9.30
C ALA A 95 -0.69 -12.05 -9.21
N ALA A 96 -1.37 -13.18 -9.35
CA ALA A 96 -2.82 -13.25 -9.25
C ALA A 96 -3.31 -12.90 -7.83
N ALA A 97 -2.62 -13.38 -6.81
CA ALA A 97 -2.96 -13.09 -5.41
C ALA A 97 -2.86 -11.59 -5.11
N MET A 98 -1.93 -10.89 -5.75
CA MET A 98 -1.76 -9.44 -5.61
C MET A 98 -2.65 -8.63 -6.56
N GLY A 99 -3.51 -9.31 -7.34
CA GLY A 99 -4.47 -8.65 -8.20
C GLY A 99 -3.92 -8.09 -9.50
N TYR A 100 -2.76 -8.55 -9.94
CA TYR A 100 -2.18 -8.15 -11.22
C TYR A 100 -2.78 -8.98 -12.35
N LYS A 101 -3.16 -8.31 -13.44
CA LYS A 101 -3.81 -8.96 -14.59
C LYS A 101 -2.85 -9.82 -15.40
N SER A 102 -1.55 -9.53 -15.31
CA SER A 102 -0.53 -10.31 -16.00
C SER A 102 0.70 -10.48 -15.13
N GLN A 103 1.40 -11.58 -15.36
CA GLN A 103 2.67 -11.86 -14.69
C GLN A 103 3.70 -10.78 -15.00
N SER A 104 3.71 -10.27 -16.24
CA SER A 104 4.64 -9.22 -16.67
C SER A 104 4.47 -7.93 -15.88
N LYS A 105 3.23 -7.53 -15.61
CA LYS A 105 2.94 -6.33 -14.83
C LYS A 105 3.40 -6.48 -13.39
N PHE A 106 3.18 -7.65 -12.82
CA PHE A 106 3.66 -7.96 -11.48
C PHE A 106 5.19 -7.92 -11.41
N ILE A 107 5.87 -8.58 -12.35
CA ILE A 107 7.34 -8.61 -12.40
C ILE A 107 7.90 -7.20 -12.49
N SER A 108 7.30 -6.36 -13.34
CA SER A 108 7.71 -4.97 -13.50
C SER A 108 7.56 -4.19 -12.19
N ALA A 109 6.42 -4.33 -11.51
CA ALA A 109 6.16 -3.68 -10.23
C ALA A 109 7.13 -4.14 -9.15
N PHE A 110 7.42 -5.44 -9.11
CA PHE A 110 8.36 -6.01 -8.14
C PHE A 110 9.77 -5.45 -8.35
N ARG A 111 10.23 -5.43 -9.59
CA ARG A 111 11.55 -4.89 -9.94
C ARG A 111 11.64 -3.40 -9.64
N ASP A 112 10.57 -2.63 -9.87
CA ASP A 112 10.54 -1.21 -9.53
C ASP A 112 10.72 -0.99 -8.02
N THR A 113 10.15 -1.88 -7.21
CA THR A 113 10.19 -1.76 -5.75
C THR A 113 11.51 -2.25 -5.16
N PHE A 114 11.98 -3.41 -5.60
CA PHE A 114 13.13 -4.09 -4.98
C PHE A 114 14.42 -4.04 -5.81
N GLN A 115 14.37 -3.51 -7.01
CA GLN A 115 15.51 -3.41 -7.93
C GLN A 115 16.09 -4.75 -8.36
N ILE A 116 15.28 -5.82 -8.27
CA ILE A 116 15.67 -7.19 -8.60
C ILE A 116 14.41 -7.95 -9.06
N LEU A 117 14.59 -8.91 -9.95
CA LEU A 117 13.49 -9.75 -10.42
C LEU A 117 13.01 -10.70 -9.32
N PRO A 118 11.71 -11.06 -9.30
CA PRO A 118 11.18 -11.96 -8.27
C PRO A 118 11.92 -13.31 -8.20
N THR A 119 12.24 -13.89 -9.36
CA THR A 119 12.96 -15.17 -9.40
C THR A 119 14.36 -15.06 -8.80
N ALA A 120 15.06 -13.98 -9.10
CA ALA A 120 16.38 -13.72 -8.55
C ALA A 120 16.31 -13.45 -7.05
N TYR A 121 15.29 -12.71 -6.60
CA TYR A 121 15.04 -12.46 -5.19
C TYR A 121 14.83 -13.77 -4.43
N GLN A 122 13.98 -14.63 -4.94
CA GLN A 122 13.71 -15.95 -4.35
C GLN A 122 14.99 -16.78 -4.25
N LYS A 123 15.77 -16.81 -5.33
CA LYS A 123 17.01 -17.59 -5.38
C LYS A 123 18.05 -17.10 -4.37
N LEU A 124 18.14 -15.78 -4.19
CA LEU A 124 19.11 -15.17 -3.26
C LEU A 124 18.74 -15.34 -1.80
N TYR A 125 17.46 -15.27 -1.46
CA TYR A 125 17.03 -15.14 -0.07
C TYR A 125 16.27 -16.31 0.50
N ARG A 126 15.72 -17.21 -0.32
CA ARG A 126 14.85 -18.30 0.17
C ARG A 126 15.55 -19.29 1.08
N ASN A 127 16.81 -19.58 0.83
CA ASN A 127 17.56 -20.62 1.55
C ASN A 127 18.58 -20.06 2.54
N GLN A 128 18.36 -18.86 3.02
CA GLN A 128 19.25 -18.25 4.01
C GLN A 128 18.72 -18.40 5.42
#